data_0c5c4a2ca581454c09397cea78085546
#
_entry.id   0c5c4a2ca581454c09397cea78085546
#
_cell.length_a   1.000
_cell.length_b   1.000
_cell.length_c   1.000
_cell.angle_alpha   90.00
_cell.angle_beta   90.00
_cell.angle_gamma   90.00
#
_symmetry.space_group_name_H-M   'P 1'
#
loop_
_entity.id
_entity.type
_entity.pdbx_description
1 polymer ?
#
loop_
_entity_poly.entity_id
_entity_poly.type
_entity_poly.pdbx_seq_one_letter_code
_entity_poly.pdbx_strand_id
1 'polypeptide(L)'
;NFAAEIVALDGAVTGLSTAPDSRAQIGLKGRVDEFSPVTIDGAIQPFAFDRYTDIALKFENISLPVFNPYSGRFAGYNIAKGKLTTDLRYQIDRRKLKAEHRIRIDQLEWGEASANKGEATLPVKFATALLKDRNGVIQLDVPVTGTLDDPKLRIGPIVWQVIKNLIVKAVTAPFALLGALFAGAEDAQFVDFAPGSAALDAATAERLAAVAK
;
A
#
# COMPACT_ATOMS: atom_id res chain seq x y z
N ASN A 1 -16.83 -13.16 5.48
CA ASN A 1 -15.49 -13.71 5.79
C ASN A 1 -14.74 -13.89 4.47
N PHE A 2 -13.53 -13.37 4.41
CA PHE A 2 -12.62 -13.64 3.30
C PHE A 2 -11.96 -15.01 3.56
N ALA A 3 -11.96 -15.87 2.58
CA ALA A 3 -11.18 -17.09 2.53
C ALA A 3 -10.38 -17.09 1.22
N ALA A 4 -9.10 -17.37 1.28
CA ALA A 4 -8.26 -17.66 0.13
C ALA A 4 -7.58 -18.99 0.42
N GLU A 5 -7.57 -19.85 -0.57
CA GLU A 5 -6.93 -21.16 -0.46
C GLU A 5 -5.65 -21.17 -1.31
N ILE A 6 -4.59 -21.73 -0.77
CA ILE A 6 -3.41 -22.09 -1.55
C ILE A 6 -3.58 -23.54 -1.95
N VAL A 7 -3.72 -23.77 -3.24
CA VAL A 7 -3.94 -25.09 -3.82
C VAL A 7 -2.73 -25.54 -4.60
N ALA A 8 -2.61 -26.87 -4.82
CA ALA A 8 -1.52 -27.49 -5.54
C ALA A 8 -0.14 -27.05 -5.04
N LEU A 9 0.00 -26.94 -3.70
CA LEU A 9 1.29 -26.61 -3.08
C LEU A 9 2.24 -27.81 -3.23
N ASP A 10 3.34 -27.58 -3.94
CA ASP A 10 4.38 -28.56 -4.24
C ASP A 10 5.75 -27.96 -3.93
N GLY A 11 6.71 -28.81 -3.63
CA GLY A 11 8.09 -28.42 -3.36
C GLY A 11 8.73 -29.20 -2.24
N ALA A 12 9.75 -28.62 -1.62
CA ALA A 12 10.51 -29.29 -0.58
C ALA A 12 10.89 -28.36 0.57
N VAL A 13 10.93 -28.94 1.76
CA VAL A 13 11.60 -28.37 2.91
C VAL A 13 12.74 -29.32 3.27
N THR A 14 13.98 -28.87 3.12
CA THR A 14 15.18 -29.67 3.32
C THR A 14 16.00 -29.16 4.51
N GLY A 15 16.87 -30.00 5.06
CA GLY A 15 17.73 -29.60 6.17
C GLY A 15 17.00 -29.45 7.50
N LEU A 16 15.80 -30.01 7.65
CA LEU A 16 15.11 -30.08 8.93
C LEU A 16 15.93 -30.83 9.97
N SER A 17 16.26 -30.19 11.08
CA SER A 17 17.05 -30.75 12.15
C SER A 17 16.75 -30.05 13.47
N THR A 18 16.88 -30.80 14.56
CA THR A 18 16.80 -30.26 15.92
C THR A 18 18.11 -29.66 16.42
N ALA A 19 19.20 -29.77 15.62
CA ALA A 19 20.48 -29.17 15.99
C ALA A 19 20.33 -27.63 16.14
N PRO A 20 20.95 -27.01 17.15
CA PRO A 20 20.68 -25.64 17.55
C PRO A 20 20.84 -24.57 16.45
N ASP A 21 21.77 -24.79 15.52
CA ASP A 21 22.08 -23.82 14.45
C ASP A 21 21.69 -24.31 13.06
N SER A 22 20.89 -25.39 12.99
CA SER A 22 20.41 -25.91 11.70
C SER A 22 19.42 -24.94 11.06
N ARG A 23 19.53 -24.80 9.74
CA ARG A 23 18.62 -24.01 8.92
C ARG A 23 17.95 -24.90 7.90
N ALA A 24 16.64 -24.99 7.97
CA ALA A 24 15.85 -25.63 6.93
C ALA A 24 15.72 -24.67 5.74
N GLN A 25 15.88 -25.23 4.54
CA GLN A 25 15.61 -24.52 3.28
C GLN A 25 14.19 -24.84 2.84
N ILE A 26 13.47 -23.82 2.42
CA ILE A 26 12.08 -23.90 1.97
C ILE A 26 12.06 -23.51 0.50
N GLY A 27 11.45 -24.33 -0.33
CA GLY A 27 11.18 -24.02 -1.73
C GLY A 27 9.83 -24.62 -2.10
N LEU A 28 8.77 -23.80 -2.08
CA LEU A 28 7.40 -24.23 -2.34
C LEU A 28 6.79 -23.38 -3.44
N LYS A 29 5.96 -23.99 -4.28
CA LYS A 29 5.18 -23.36 -5.33
C LYS A 29 3.74 -23.85 -5.25
N GLY A 30 2.80 -22.97 -5.52
CA GLY A 30 1.39 -23.32 -5.54
C GLY A 30 0.60 -22.25 -6.27
N ARG A 31 -0.68 -22.20 -6.01
CA ARG A 31 -1.58 -21.18 -6.58
C ARG A 31 -2.56 -20.72 -5.51
N VAL A 32 -2.86 -19.42 -5.53
CA VAL A 32 -4.01 -18.89 -4.82
C VAL A 32 -5.20 -19.07 -5.74
N ASP A 33 -6.23 -19.73 -5.25
CA ASP A 33 -7.34 -20.22 -6.05
C ASP A 33 -6.80 -21.09 -7.22
N GLU A 34 -7.35 -20.96 -8.43
CA GLU A 34 -6.91 -21.75 -9.58
C GLU A 34 -5.83 -21.08 -10.45
N PHE A 35 -5.68 -19.75 -10.36
CA PHE A 35 -5.02 -18.97 -11.40
C PHE A 35 -3.85 -18.11 -10.95
N SER A 36 -3.68 -17.86 -9.66
CA SER A 36 -2.69 -16.91 -9.16
C SER A 36 -1.48 -17.64 -8.57
N PRO A 37 -0.33 -17.67 -9.27
CA PRO A 37 0.85 -18.34 -8.76
C PRO A 37 1.29 -17.79 -7.40
N VAL A 38 1.77 -18.70 -6.54
CA VAL A 38 2.45 -18.38 -5.30
C VAL A 38 3.76 -19.12 -5.22
N THR A 39 4.82 -18.42 -4.80
CA THR A 39 6.11 -19.03 -4.45
C THR A 39 6.50 -18.64 -3.04
N ILE A 40 7.11 -19.58 -2.33
CA ILE A 40 7.63 -19.41 -0.97
C ILE A 40 9.03 -19.98 -0.96
N ASP A 41 10.02 -19.09 -0.81
CA ASP A 41 11.43 -19.47 -0.82
C ASP A 41 12.14 -18.91 0.41
N GLY A 42 13.14 -19.61 0.90
CA GLY A 42 13.97 -19.05 1.96
C GLY A 42 14.53 -20.08 2.91
N ALA A 43 14.93 -19.59 4.08
CA ALA A 43 15.53 -20.39 5.13
C ALA A 43 15.03 -19.99 6.51
N ILE A 44 14.88 -20.96 7.38
CA ILE A 44 14.40 -20.77 8.75
C ILE A 44 15.13 -21.71 9.72
N GLN A 45 15.32 -21.26 10.96
CA GLN A 45 15.59 -22.18 12.06
C GLN A 45 14.27 -22.73 12.61
N PRO A 46 13.88 -23.99 12.33
CA PRO A 46 12.51 -24.45 12.61
C PRO A 46 12.09 -24.38 14.07
N PHE A 47 13.05 -24.61 14.99
CA PHE A 47 12.81 -24.62 16.43
C PHE A 47 13.28 -23.34 17.14
N ALA A 48 13.79 -22.36 16.38
CA ALA A 48 14.22 -21.06 16.87
C ALA A 48 14.01 -20.00 15.78
N PHE A 49 12.80 -19.94 15.22
CA PHE A 49 12.45 -19.03 14.11
C PHE A 49 12.68 -17.55 14.47
N ASP A 50 12.62 -17.22 15.75
CA ASP A 50 12.91 -15.88 16.28
C ASP A 50 14.41 -15.54 16.29
N ARG A 51 15.30 -16.55 16.18
CA ARG A 51 16.73 -16.34 16.01
C ARG A 51 17.12 -16.15 14.55
N TYR A 52 16.49 -16.92 13.65
CA TYR A 52 16.74 -16.79 12.23
C TYR A 52 15.53 -17.20 11.40
N THR A 53 15.08 -16.27 10.57
CA THR A 53 14.11 -16.45 9.48
C THR A 53 14.50 -15.52 8.33
N ASP A 54 14.56 -16.04 7.11
CA ASP A 54 14.63 -15.25 5.89
C ASP A 54 13.73 -15.92 4.86
N ILE A 55 12.49 -15.46 4.75
CA ILE A 55 11.46 -16.03 3.88
C ILE A 55 10.96 -14.96 2.93
N ALA A 56 10.95 -15.31 1.65
CA ALA A 56 10.32 -14.56 0.58
C ALA A 56 9.03 -15.26 0.13
N LEU A 57 7.96 -14.47 -0.01
CA LEU A 57 6.69 -14.94 -0.55
C LEU A 57 6.33 -14.05 -1.74
N LYS A 58 6.00 -14.66 -2.86
CA LYS A 58 5.53 -13.94 -4.04
C LYS A 58 4.15 -14.45 -4.42
N PHE A 59 3.23 -13.52 -4.59
CA PHE A 59 1.88 -13.79 -5.09
C PHE A 59 1.70 -13.01 -6.39
N GLU A 60 1.25 -13.66 -7.45
CA GLU A 60 1.16 -13.04 -8.75
C GLU A 60 -0.28 -13.04 -9.27
N ASN A 61 -0.69 -11.89 -9.79
CA ASN A 61 -1.94 -11.72 -10.53
C ASN A 61 -3.23 -12.07 -9.75
N ILE A 62 -3.24 -11.90 -8.43
CA ILE A 62 -4.47 -12.12 -7.64
C ILE A 62 -5.56 -11.16 -8.11
N SER A 63 -6.74 -11.67 -8.35
CA SER A 63 -7.89 -10.87 -8.75
C SER A 63 -8.36 -9.98 -7.61
N LEU A 64 -8.31 -8.65 -7.77
CA LEU A 64 -8.66 -7.71 -6.71
C LEU A 64 -10.12 -7.76 -6.24
N PRO A 65 -11.13 -8.08 -7.07
CA PRO A 65 -12.52 -8.21 -6.60
C PRO A 65 -12.72 -9.20 -5.44
N VAL A 66 -11.83 -10.16 -5.25
CA VAL A 66 -11.87 -11.08 -4.11
C VAL A 66 -11.79 -10.34 -2.76
N PHE A 67 -11.21 -9.13 -2.76
CA PHE A 67 -11.08 -8.28 -1.57
C PHE A 67 -12.28 -7.35 -1.34
N ASN A 68 -13.39 -7.49 -2.09
CA ASN A 68 -14.57 -6.64 -1.96
C ASN A 68 -15.17 -6.58 -0.54
N PRO A 69 -15.16 -7.65 0.28
CA PRO A 69 -15.59 -7.55 1.68
C PRO A 69 -14.80 -6.52 2.50
N TYR A 70 -13.54 -6.30 2.15
CA TYR A 70 -12.68 -5.32 2.81
C TYR A 70 -12.78 -3.95 2.14
N SER A 71 -12.68 -3.88 0.80
CA SER A 71 -12.74 -2.61 0.08
C SER A 71 -14.05 -1.87 0.32
N GLY A 72 -15.17 -2.59 0.35
CA GLY A 72 -16.47 -2.03 0.70
C GLY A 72 -16.48 -1.38 2.07
N ARG A 73 -15.91 -2.06 3.07
CA ARG A 73 -15.87 -1.57 4.45
C ARG A 73 -14.88 -0.41 4.66
N PHE A 74 -13.68 -0.51 4.10
CA PHE A 74 -12.58 0.42 4.38
C PHE A 74 -12.44 1.54 3.33
N ALA A 75 -12.82 1.28 2.08
CA ALA A 75 -12.75 2.23 1.00
C ALA A 75 -14.13 2.78 0.58
N GLY A 76 -15.21 2.13 1.00
CA GLY A 76 -16.58 2.52 0.67
C GLY A 76 -17.01 2.16 -0.75
N TYR A 77 -16.19 1.46 -1.52
CA TYR A 77 -16.43 1.05 -2.90
C TYR A 77 -16.03 -0.40 -3.12
N ASN A 78 -16.75 -1.06 -4.01
CA ASN A 78 -16.34 -2.35 -4.55
C ASN A 78 -15.25 -2.14 -5.60
N ILE A 79 -14.37 -3.12 -5.74
CA ILE A 79 -13.40 -3.17 -6.83
C ILE A 79 -14.05 -3.91 -7.99
N ALA A 80 -14.14 -3.26 -9.15
CA ALA A 80 -14.70 -3.87 -10.36
C ALA A 80 -13.68 -4.78 -11.05
N LYS A 81 -12.43 -4.34 -11.14
CA LYS A 81 -11.32 -5.12 -11.69
C LYS A 81 -9.96 -4.64 -11.20
N GLY A 82 -8.96 -5.43 -11.48
CA GLY A 82 -7.56 -5.19 -11.19
C GLY A 82 -6.86 -6.47 -10.78
N LYS A 83 -5.54 -6.44 -10.85
CA LYS A 83 -4.65 -7.54 -10.46
C LYS A 83 -3.67 -7.05 -9.42
N LEU A 84 -3.41 -7.91 -8.42
CA LEU A 84 -2.46 -7.66 -7.36
C LEU A 84 -1.29 -8.63 -7.50
N THR A 85 -0.09 -8.09 -7.52
CA THR A 85 1.16 -8.85 -7.35
C THR A 85 1.87 -8.32 -6.11
N THR A 86 2.34 -9.21 -5.26
CA THR A 86 3.10 -8.83 -4.06
C THR A 86 4.37 -9.64 -3.94
N ASP A 87 5.48 -8.96 -3.63
CA ASP A 87 6.73 -9.56 -3.20
C ASP A 87 6.94 -9.19 -1.73
N LEU A 88 6.87 -10.18 -0.87
CA LEU A 88 6.99 -10.02 0.58
C LEU A 88 8.28 -10.68 1.04
N ARG A 89 9.09 -10.02 1.84
CA ARG A 89 10.26 -10.62 2.45
C ARG A 89 10.25 -10.37 3.94
N TYR A 90 10.41 -11.41 4.71
CA TYR A 90 10.48 -11.37 6.18
C TYR A 90 11.82 -11.89 6.64
N GLN A 91 12.59 -11.02 7.27
CA GLN A 91 13.88 -11.36 7.86
C GLN A 91 13.81 -11.16 9.37
N ILE A 92 14.16 -12.19 10.11
CA ILE A 92 14.30 -12.14 11.56
C ILE A 92 15.72 -12.57 11.90
N ASP A 93 16.44 -11.71 12.59
CA ASP A 93 17.73 -12.00 13.17
C ASP A 93 17.69 -11.64 14.65
N ARG A 94 17.84 -12.65 15.51
CA ARG A 94 17.84 -12.49 16.98
C ARG A 94 16.71 -11.55 17.43
N ARG A 95 15.47 -11.94 17.10
CA ARG A 95 14.20 -11.27 17.42
C ARG A 95 14.00 -9.90 16.77
N LYS A 96 14.94 -9.41 15.97
CA LYS A 96 14.79 -8.18 15.18
C LYS A 96 14.13 -8.54 13.85
N LEU A 97 13.01 -7.91 13.57
CA LEU A 97 12.25 -8.07 12.34
C LEU A 97 12.58 -6.95 11.35
N LYS A 98 12.88 -7.33 10.13
CA LYS A 98 12.85 -6.49 8.94
C LYS A 98 11.94 -7.14 7.92
N ALA A 99 10.87 -6.46 7.55
CA ALA A 99 9.95 -6.92 6.51
C ALA A 99 9.85 -5.89 5.39
N GLU A 100 9.81 -6.37 4.17
CA GLU A 100 9.65 -5.58 2.96
C GLU A 100 8.41 -6.09 2.22
N HIS A 101 7.51 -5.16 1.87
CA HIS A 101 6.31 -5.48 1.12
C HIS A 101 6.32 -4.61 -0.13
N ARG A 102 6.57 -5.23 -1.28
CA ARG A 102 6.40 -4.59 -2.59
C ARG A 102 5.06 -5.00 -3.14
N ILE A 103 4.22 -4.02 -3.37
CA ILE A 103 2.84 -4.20 -3.80
C ILE A 103 2.70 -3.54 -5.16
N ARG A 104 2.28 -4.32 -6.15
CA ARG A 104 1.97 -3.85 -7.49
C ARG A 104 0.50 -4.12 -7.79
N ILE A 105 -0.21 -3.09 -8.16
CA ILE A 105 -1.62 -3.16 -8.52
C ILE A 105 -1.75 -2.72 -9.97
N ASP A 106 -2.22 -3.62 -10.82
CA ASP A 106 -2.41 -3.39 -12.24
C ASP A 106 -3.89 -3.13 -12.54
N GLN A 107 -4.18 -2.08 -13.29
CA GLN A 107 -5.50 -1.78 -13.85
C GLN A 107 -6.63 -1.77 -12.81
N LEU A 108 -6.38 -1.21 -11.63
CA LEU A 108 -7.42 -1.05 -10.60
C LEU A 108 -8.56 -0.18 -11.12
N GLU A 109 -9.78 -0.70 -11.11
CA GLU A 109 -10.99 0.06 -11.35
C GLU A 109 -11.96 -0.12 -10.19
N TRP A 110 -12.45 1.00 -9.70
CA TRP A 110 -13.48 1.03 -8.68
C TRP A 110 -14.85 0.87 -9.31
N GLY A 111 -15.66 -0.01 -8.75
CA GLY A 111 -17.05 -0.19 -9.09
C GLY A 111 -17.98 0.74 -8.32
N GLU A 112 -19.17 0.22 -8.04
CA GLU A 112 -20.22 0.93 -7.32
C GLU A 112 -19.88 1.13 -5.85
N ALA A 113 -20.55 2.10 -5.22
CA ALA A 113 -20.47 2.32 -3.79
C ALA A 113 -20.98 1.07 -3.06
N SER A 114 -20.24 0.64 -2.03
CA SER A 114 -20.61 -0.52 -1.24
C SER A 114 -21.78 -0.19 -0.31
N ALA A 115 -22.74 -1.12 -0.21
CA ALA A 115 -23.80 -1.03 0.78
C ALA A 115 -23.27 -1.16 2.22
N ASN A 116 -22.13 -1.81 2.40
CA ASN A 116 -21.46 -2.01 3.70
C ASN A 116 -20.42 -0.91 3.97
N LYS A 117 -20.74 0.34 3.67
CA LYS A 117 -19.88 1.47 4.01
C LYS A 117 -19.64 1.49 5.51
N GLY A 118 -18.37 1.33 5.92
CA GLY A 118 -17.92 1.83 7.20
C GLY A 118 -17.83 3.36 7.17
N GLU A 119 -17.27 3.96 8.19
CA GLU A 119 -16.97 5.42 8.23
C GLU A 119 -15.81 5.79 7.28
N ALA A 120 -15.77 5.21 6.07
CA ALA A 120 -14.72 5.44 5.10
C ALA A 120 -14.87 6.84 4.52
N THR A 121 -14.03 7.75 4.99
CA THR A 121 -13.97 9.15 4.54
C THR A 121 -12.83 9.40 3.54
N LEU A 122 -12.08 8.36 3.17
CA LEU A 122 -10.93 8.52 2.29
C LEU A 122 -11.37 8.67 0.83
N PRO A 123 -10.89 9.68 0.10
CA PRO A 123 -11.19 9.88 -1.31
C PRO A 123 -10.38 8.89 -2.18
N VAL A 124 -10.63 7.58 -2.00
CA VAL A 124 -9.82 6.50 -2.57
C VAL A 124 -9.80 6.50 -4.10
N LYS A 125 -10.88 6.90 -4.76
CA LYS A 125 -10.93 7.02 -6.23
C LYS A 125 -9.95 8.06 -6.73
N PHE A 126 -9.92 9.22 -6.09
CA PHE A 126 -9.00 10.30 -6.43
C PHE A 126 -7.56 9.93 -6.07
N ALA A 127 -7.34 9.40 -4.86
CA ALA A 127 -6.02 8.97 -4.43
C ALA A 127 -5.40 7.92 -5.37
N THR A 128 -6.17 6.90 -5.73
CA THR A 128 -5.68 5.84 -6.64
C THR A 128 -5.46 6.36 -8.05
N ALA A 129 -6.23 7.35 -8.52
CA ALA A 129 -5.97 8.00 -9.80
C ALA A 129 -4.61 8.72 -9.82
N LEU A 130 -4.26 9.39 -8.71
CA LEU A 130 -2.96 10.07 -8.56
C LEU A 130 -1.77 9.10 -8.39
N LEU A 131 -2.01 7.92 -7.82
CA LEU A 131 -0.97 6.91 -7.60
C LEU A 131 -0.70 6.07 -8.85
N LYS A 132 -1.59 6.06 -9.83
CA LYS A 132 -1.38 5.34 -11.10
C LYS A 132 -0.31 6.00 -11.94
N ASP A 133 0.60 5.19 -12.44
CA ASP A 133 1.50 5.60 -13.51
C ASP A 133 0.78 5.69 -14.87
N ARG A 134 1.54 6.01 -15.92
CA ARG A 134 1.03 6.13 -17.31
C ARG A 134 0.45 4.82 -17.85
N ASN A 135 0.81 3.69 -17.26
CA ASN A 135 0.33 2.36 -17.64
C ASN A 135 -0.84 1.89 -16.76
N GLY A 136 -1.34 2.74 -15.85
CA GLY A 136 -2.40 2.40 -14.92
C GLY A 136 -1.96 1.49 -13.76
N VAL A 137 -0.65 1.46 -13.48
CA VAL A 137 -0.04 0.65 -12.41
C VAL A 137 0.19 1.51 -11.19
N ILE A 138 -0.11 0.95 -10.02
CA ILE A 138 0.23 1.51 -8.71
C ILE A 138 1.32 0.62 -8.11
N GLN A 139 2.44 1.22 -7.69
CA GLN A 139 3.52 0.55 -6.99
C GLN A 139 3.68 1.14 -5.60
N LEU A 140 3.72 0.28 -4.59
CA LEU A 140 3.87 0.68 -3.20
C LEU A 140 4.96 -0.18 -2.55
N ASP A 141 5.92 0.47 -1.90
CA ASP A 141 6.94 -0.16 -1.08
C ASP A 141 6.64 0.15 0.39
N VAL A 142 6.40 -0.89 1.18
CA VAL A 142 6.02 -0.76 2.58
C VAL A 142 7.02 -1.51 3.46
N PRO A 143 8.12 -0.86 3.85
CA PRO A 143 9.05 -1.45 4.80
C PRO A 143 8.46 -1.45 6.21
N VAL A 144 8.67 -2.53 6.95
CA VAL A 144 8.31 -2.65 8.37
C VAL A 144 9.53 -3.14 9.14
N THR A 145 9.88 -2.47 10.22
CA THR A 145 10.93 -2.91 11.14
C THR A 145 10.40 -2.94 12.56
N GLY A 146 10.94 -3.83 13.37
CA GLY A 146 10.51 -3.96 14.75
C GLY A 146 11.30 -5.02 15.50
N THR A 147 10.81 -5.36 16.69
CA THR A 147 11.33 -6.49 17.47
C THR A 147 10.19 -7.37 17.94
N LEU A 148 10.42 -8.68 17.94
CA LEU A 148 9.45 -9.66 18.48
C LEU A 148 9.29 -9.54 20.00
N ASP A 149 10.14 -8.76 20.66
CA ASP A 149 10.01 -8.43 22.10
C ASP A 149 8.91 -7.40 22.37
N ASP A 150 8.50 -6.64 21.36
CA ASP A 150 7.42 -5.67 21.48
C ASP A 150 6.06 -6.37 21.38
N PRO A 151 5.28 -6.48 22.45
CA PRO A 151 3.97 -7.11 22.43
C PRO A 151 2.95 -6.34 21.56
N LYS A 152 3.23 -5.11 21.20
CA LYS A 152 2.41 -4.26 20.32
C LYS A 152 2.74 -4.42 18.85
N LEU A 153 3.80 -5.15 18.51
CA LEU A 153 4.17 -5.39 17.12
C LEU A 153 3.07 -6.17 16.39
N ARG A 154 2.34 -5.47 15.55
CA ARG A 154 1.31 -6.05 14.67
C ARG A 154 1.56 -5.56 13.26
N ILE A 155 2.05 -6.43 12.39
CA ILE A 155 2.44 -6.08 11.01
C ILE A 155 1.24 -5.53 10.22
N GLY A 156 0.08 -6.18 10.28
CA GLY A 156 -1.10 -5.76 9.53
C GLY A 156 -1.54 -4.31 9.77
N PRO A 157 -1.75 -3.88 11.03
CA PRO A 157 -2.04 -2.47 11.34
C PRO A 157 -0.95 -1.50 10.89
N ILE A 158 0.34 -1.88 10.99
CA ILE A 158 1.46 -1.03 10.54
C ILE A 158 1.39 -0.85 9.02
N VAL A 159 1.27 -1.94 8.26
CA VAL A 159 1.12 -1.90 6.80
C VAL A 159 -0.08 -1.05 6.40
N TRP A 160 -1.23 -1.24 7.06
CA TRP A 160 -2.43 -0.44 6.80
C TRP A 160 -2.22 1.05 7.07
N GLN A 161 -1.54 1.40 8.17
CA GLN A 161 -1.23 2.80 8.49
C GLN A 161 -0.32 3.44 7.43
N VAL A 162 0.67 2.71 6.92
CA VAL A 162 1.54 3.21 5.84
C VAL A 162 0.73 3.43 4.56
N ILE A 163 -0.12 2.47 4.16
CA ILE A 163 -0.99 2.61 2.99
C ILE A 163 -1.93 3.82 3.16
N LYS A 164 -2.55 3.98 4.32
CA LYS A 164 -3.40 5.13 4.63
C LYS A 164 -2.64 6.45 4.49
N ASN A 165 -1.42 6.53 5.02
CA ASN A 165 -0.58 7.71 4.92
C ASN A 165 -0.20 8.03 3.46
N LEU A 166 0.07 7.01 2.64
CA LEU A 166 0.34 7.17 1.20
C LEU A 166 -0.89 7.73 0.47
N ILE A 167 -2.09 7.22 0.78
CA ILE A 167 -3.34 7.73 0.23
C ILE A 167 -3.53 9.20 0.60
N VAL A 168 -3.34 9.56 1.87
CA VAL A 168 -3.45 10.95 2.33
C VAL A 168 -2.42 11.84 1.63
N LYS A 169 -1.16 11.41 1.55
CA LYS A 169 -0.11 12.16 0.85
C LYS A 169 -0.43 12.35 -0.63
N ALA A 170 -0.91 11.32 -1.33
CA ALA A 170 -1.29 11.44 -2.73
C ALA A 170 -2.37 12.49 -2.96
N VAL A 171 -3.36 12.56 -2.06
CA VAL A 171 -4.44 13.56 -2.15
C VAL A 171 -3.97 14.98 -1.83
N THR A 172 -3.04 15.12 -0.88
CA THR A 172 -2.57 16.44 -0.42
C THR A 172 -1.37 16.97 -1.23
N ALA A 173 -0.63 16.11 -1.92
CA ALA A 173 0.56 16.50 -2.67
C ALA A 173 0.30 17.59 -3.74
N PRO A 174 -0.77 17.53 -4.55
CA PRO A 174 -1.06 18.61 -5.52
C PRO A 174 -1.22 19.96 -4.85
N PHE A 175 -1.86 20.02 -3.70
CA PHE A 175 -2.07 21.27 -2.95
C PHE A 175 -0.76 21.75 -2.29
N ALA A 176 0.09 20.84 -1.81
CA ALA A 176 1.42 21.18 -1.29
C ALA A 176 2.35 21.71 -2.40
N LEU A 177 2.31 21.13 -3.60
CA LEU A 177 3.05 21.62 -4.76
C LEU A 177 2.56 22.98 -5.21
N LEU A 178 1.25 23.18 -5.27
CA LEU A 178 0.65 24.49 -5.52
C LEU A 178 1.08 25.50 -4.44
N GLY A 179 0.99 25.13 -3.16
CA GLY A 179 1.46 25.97 -2.06
C GLY A 179 2.94 26.32 -2.15
N ALA A 180 3.81 25.39 -2.59
CA ALA A 180 5.23 25.64 -2.78
C ALA A 180 5.55 26.51 -4.02
N LEU A 181 4.78 26.37 -5.10
CA LEU A 181 4.86 27.26 -6.27
C LEU A 181 4.38 28.67 -5.93
N PHE A 182 3.50 28.79 -4.94
CA PHE A 182 2.98 30.04 -4.41
C PHE A 182 3.61 30.44 -3.06
N ALA A 183 4.73 29.81 -2.65
CA ALA A 183 5.48 30.19 -1.46
C ALA A 183 6.01 31.63 -1.62
N GLY A 184 5.34 32.56 -1.01
CA GLY A 184 5.42 34.02 -1.18
C GLY A 184 4.07 34.66 -1.55
N ALA A 185 3.06 33.82 -1.81
CA ALA A 185 1.68 34.24 -2.08
C ALA A 185 0.73 33.65 -1.00
N GLU A 186 1.13 33.70 0.27
CA GLU A 186 0.23 33.31 1.38
C GLU A 186 -1.08 34.11 1.32
N ASP A 187 -1.05 35.30 0.70
CA ASP A 187 -2.22 36.15 0.45
C ASP A 187 -2.95 35.86 -0.88
N ALA A 188 -2.45 34.95 -1.73
CA ALA A 188 -3.11 34.66 -3.01
C ALA A 188 -4.34 33.74 -2.91
N GLN A 189 -4.62 33.22 -1.71
CA GLN A 189 -5.83 32.43 -1.44
C GLN A 189 -7.09 33.31 -1.37
N PHE A 190 -6.91 34.61 -1.20
CA PHE A 190 -7.99 35.56 -1.10
C PHE A 190 -7.72 36.75 -2.03
N VAL A 191 -8.71 37.12 -2.80
CA VAL A 191 -8.73 38.34 -3.59
C VAL A 191 -9.68 39.31 -2.89
N ASP A 192 -9.10 40.30 -2.23
CA ASP A 192 -9.87 41.34 -1.55
C ASP A 192 -10.30 42.39 -2.57
N PHE A 193 -11.59 42.65 -2.61
CA PHE A 193 -12.16 43.76 -3.39
C PHE A 193 -12.52 44.90 -2.46
N ALA A 194 -12.23 46.12 -2.88
CA ALA A 194 -12.73 47.28 -2.15
C ALA A 194 -14.27 47.25 -2.14
N PRO A 195 -14.92 47.63 -1.03
CA PRO A 195 -16.37 47.62 -0.92
C PRO A 195 -17.03 48.37 -2.09
N GLY A 196 -17.86 47.62 -2.86
CA GLY A 196 -18.57 48.19 -4.03
C GLY A 196 -17.74 48.25 -5.32
N SER A 197 -16.52 47.69 -5.36
CA SER A 197 -15.67 47.64 -6.55
C SER A 197 -15.40 46.22 -6.99
N ALA A 198 -15.42 45.97 -8.31
CA ALA A 198 -14.97 44.74 -8.95
C ALA A 198 -13.59 44.89 -9.60
N ALA A 199 -12.92 46.02 -9.38
CA ALA A 199 -11.59 46.27 -9.95
C ALA A 199 -10.52 45.60 -9.07
N LEU A 200 -9.61 44.86 -9.73
CA LEU A 200 -8.41 44.34 -9.10
C LEU A 200 -7.39 45.46 -8.94
N ASP A 201 -6.75 45.55 -7.79
CA ASP A 201 -5.58 46.42 -7.63
C ASP A 201 -4.36 45.86 -8.40
N ALA A 202 -3.36 46.69 -8.65
CA ALA A 202 -2.18 46.31 -9.43
C ALA A 202 -1.41 45.15 -8.76
N ALA A 203 -1.34 45.11 -7.43
CA ALA A 203 -0.66 44.06 -6.69
C ALA A 203 -1.39 42.72 -6.80
N THR A 204 -2.71 42.72 -6.75
CA THR A 204 -3.55 41.54 -6.92
C THR A 204 -3.52 41.02 -8.37
N ALA A 205 -3.49 41.93 -9.34
CA ALA A 205 -3.37 41.58 -10.75
C ALA A 205 -2.00 40.93 -11.07
N GLU A 206 -0.89 41.41 -10.50
CA GLU A 206 0.43 40.80 -10.63
C GLU A 206 0.48 39.41 -9.98
N ARG A 207 -0.14 39.22 -8.80
CA ARG A 207 -0.23 37.92 -8.14
C ARG A 207 -1.04 36.93 -8.97
N LEU A 208 -2.16 37.33 -9.54
CA LEU A 208 -2.95 36.48 -10.44
C LEU A 208 -2.22 36.14 -11.73
N ALA A 209 -1.44 37.07 -12.29
CA ALA A 209 -0.62 36.84 -13.46
C ALA A 209 0.53 35.85 -13.20
N ALA A 210 1.07 35.78 -11.97
CA ALA A 210 2.05 34.78 -11.56
C ALA A 210 1.47 33.37 -11.45
N VAL A 211 0.17 33.26 -11.13
CA VAL A 211 -0.59 32.00 -11.04
C VAL A 211 -0.97 31.46 -12.44
N ALA A 212 -1.06 32.34 -13.44
CA ALA A 212 -1.48 31.99 -14.81
C ALA A 212 -0.33 31.54 -15.72
N LYS A 213 0.91 31.51 -15.24
CA LYS A 213 2.10 30.99 -15.95
C LYS A 213 2.46 29.58 -15.52
#